data_9a2175c08787fd59e13847d6b26c6ba7
#
_entry.id   9a2175c08787fd59e13847d6b26c6ba7
#
_cell.length_a   1.000
_cell.length_b   1.000
_cell.length_c   1.000
_cell.angle_alpha   90.00
_cell.angle_beta   90.00
_cell.angle_gamma   90.00
#
_symmetry.space_group_name_H-M   'P 1'
#
loop_
_entity.id
_entity.type
_entity.pdbx_description
1 polymer ?
#
loop_
_entity_poly.entity_id
_entity_poly.type
_entity_poly.pdbx_seq_one_letter_code
_entity_poly.pdbx_strand_id
1 'polypeptide(L)'
;MNSLKRHRNIIDFTLSSLLRRKGKNTALIVVYTFVVFILASVMFFTHSIKKEASLVLKSAPEIVVQRVIAGRHDLMPSEYIEKIKDIRGVRSVKGRLWGYYFDPIAGANYTFVVIDPEKPFAGIDASKVAEGSIIIGSGISKVRLAYEGDTMPFRAYNGAPVYLKIAGILPSESELIAADTILISEKDFRPLFGIPQNRFTDLTVSVTNPREISTIAKKIIEALPDTRPIVRDEILRTYDSVFNWRSGILVVILSGAVMAFIIFAWDKASGLSAEERKEIGILKAIGWETSDVILMKFWEGAVISLSSFFAGIILAYVHVFFTSSSLFKPVLMGWSVLYPEFRLTPFIDAYQVATLFFLVVLPYTVATIVPSWRAATVDPDSVMR
;
A
#
# COMPACT_ATOMS: atom_id res chain seq x y z
N MET A 1 -48.93 5.72 -22.19
CA MET A 1 -47.74 6.61 -21.97
C MET A 1 -46.49 5.78 -22.07
N ASN A 2 -45.52 6.12 -22.97
CA ASN A 2 -44.33 5.29 -23.17
C ASN A 2 -43.58 5.10 -21.84
N SER A 3 -43.24 3.86 -21.50
CA SER A 3 -42.49 3.50 -20.28
C SER A 3 -41.25 4.38 -20.05
N LEU A 4 -40.53 4.74 -21.10
CA LEU A 4 -39.38 5.65 -21.07
C LEU A 4 -39.72 7.08 -20.60
N LYS A 5 -40.88 7.62 -21.01
CA LYS A 5 -41.33 8.97 -20.56
C LYS A 5 -41.70 8.94 -19.08
N ARG A 6 -42.32 7.86 -18.59
CA ARG A 6 -42.64 7.67 -17.17
C ARG A 6 -41.37 7.62 -16.32
N HIS A 7 -40.38 6.86 -16.71
CA HIS A 7 -39.09 6.77 -15.99
C HIS A 7 -38.38 8.13 -15.92
N ARG A 8 -38.29 8.84 -17.04
CA ARG A 8 -37.69 10.18 -17.10
C ARG A 8 -38.40 11.15 -16.15
N ASN A 9 -39.73 11.19 -16.14
CA ASN A 9 -40.50 12.08 -15.24
C ASN A 9 -40.27 11.75 -13.76
N ILE A 10 -40.13 10.45 -13.41
CA ILE A 10 -39.82 10.04 -12.03
C ILE A 10 -38.39 10.49 -11.63
N ILE A 11 -37.43 10.38 -12.52
CA ILE A 11 -36.04 10.85 -12.28
C ILE A 11 -36.03 12.37 -12.07
N ASP A 12 -36.67 13.13 -12.96
CA ASP A 12 -36.75 14.59 -12.86
C ASP A 12 -37.45 15.04 -11.55
N PHE A 13 -38.49 14.34 -11.15
CA PHE A 13 -39.15 14.58 -9.87
C PHE A 13 -38.25 14.27 -8.67
N THR A 14 -37.52 13.13 -8.73
CA THR A 14 -36.59 12.72 -7.68
C THR A 14 -35.48 13.74 -7.50
N LEU A 15 -34.86 14.21 -8.59
CA LEU A 15 -33.81 15.24 -8.54
C LEU A 15 -34.37 16.56 -7.93
N SER A 16 -35.56 16.96 -8.32
CA SER A 16 -36.23 18.14 -7.77
C SER A 16 -36.52 17.99 -6.27
N SER A 17 -36.92 16.79 -5.84
CA SER A 17 -37.17 16.47 -4.41
C SER A 17 -35.87 16.49 -3.61
N LEU A 18 -34.75 15.93 -4.16
CA LEU A 18 -33.42 15.98 -3.54
C LEU A 18 -32.96 17.43 -3.33
N LEU A 19 -33.18 18.31 -4.33
CA LEU A 19 -32.79 19.73 -4.26
C LEU A 19 -33.61 20.50 -3.25
N ARG A 20 -34.90 20.20 -3.08
CA ARG A 20 -35.75 20.83 -2.05
C ARG A 20 -35.26 20.55 -0.63
N ARG A 21 -34.68 19.36 -0.40
CA ARG A 21 -34.13 18.91 0.89
C ARG A 21 -32.60 18.96 0.91
N LYS A 22 -32.01 19.95 0.23
CA LYS A 22 -30.55 20.06 0.02
C LYS A 22 -29.73 19.89 1.30
N GLY A 23 -30.13 20.50 2.44
CA GLY A 23 -29.34 20.42 3.67
C GLY A 23 -29.19 18.99 4.19
N LYS A 24 -30.29 18.23 4.25
CA LYS A 24 -30.29 16.82 4.70
C LYS A 24 -29.51 15.92 3.74
N ASN A 25 -29.77 16.08 2.44
CA ASN A 25 -29.16 15.23 1.41
C ASN A 25 -27.66 15.53 1.24
N THR A 26 -27.26 16.80 1.30
CA THR A 26 -25.84 17.19 1.30
C THR A 26 -25.09 16.61 2.50
N ALA A 27 -25.67 16.66 3.69
CA ALA A 27 -25.07 16.06 4.87
C ALA A 27 -24.85 14.54 4.69
N LEU A 28 -25.84 13.83 4.15
CA LEU A 28 -25.71 12.39 3.83
C LEU A 28 -24.62 12.14 2.79
N ILE A 29 -24.59 12.91 1.70
CA ILE A 29 -23.56 12.79 0.66
C ILE A 29 -22.17 13.04 1.24
N VAL A 30 -21.99 14.09 2.06
CA VAL A 30 -20.69 14.41 2.66
C VAL A 30 -20.20 13.29 3.57
N VAL A 31 -21.05 12.81 4.49
CA VAL A 31 -20.67 11.71 5.40
C VAL A 31 -20.35 10.45 4.61
N TYR A 32 -21.18 10.13 3.62
CA TYR A 32 -20.96 8.92 2.84
C TYR A 32 -19.74 9.03 1.92
N THR A 33 -19.51 10.20 1.31
CA THR A 33 -18.28 10.49 0.58
C THR A 33 -17.04 10.29 1.44
N PHE A 34 -17.09 10.73 2.72
CA PHE A 34 -15.97 10.54 3.64
C PHE A 34 -15.71 9.06 3.93
N VAL A 35 -16.75 8.25 4.15
CA VAL A 35 -16.62 6.79 4.35
C VAL A 35 -16.02 6.14 3.11
N VAL A 36 -16.52 6.46 1.91
CA VAL A 36 -15.97 5.94 0.65
C VAL A 36 -14.54 6.39 0.44
N PHE A 37 -14.24 7.65 0.71
CA PHE A 37 -12.90 8.22 0.62
C PHE A 37 -11.88 7.46 1.46
N ILE A 38 -12.18 7.21 2.73
CA ILE A 38 -11.26 6.46 3.61
C ILE A 38 -11.08 5.02 3.10
N LEU A 39 -12.17 4.33 2.78
CA LEU A 39 -12.13 2.95 2.29
C LEU A 39 -11.32 2.85 0.98
N ALA A 40 -11.61 3.72 0.01
CA ALA A 40 -10.90 3.77 -1.27
C ALA A 40 -9.42 4.14 -1.08
N SER A 41 -9.12 5.11 -0.21
CA SER A 41 -7.74 5.50 0.10
C SER A 41 -6.91 4.33 0.64
N VAL A 42 -7.45 3.55 1.57
CA VAL A 42 -6.78 2.37 2.12
C VAL A 42 -6.54 1.32 1.04
N MET A 43 -7.55 1.05 0.21
CA MET A 43 -7.44 0.06 -0.86
C MET A 43 -6.41 0.48 -1.93
N PHE A 44 -6.46 1.73 -2.39
CA PHE A 44 -5.51 2.23 -3.40
C PHE A 44 -4.09 2.27 -2.85
N PHE A 45 -3.91 2.78 -1.64
CA PHE A 45 -2.61 2.83 -0.97
C PHE A 45 -1.99 1.44 -0.84
N THR A 46 -2.73 0.48 -0.28
CA THR A 46 -2.22 -0.87 -0.05
C THR A 46 -1.88 -1.59 -1.35
N HIS A 47 -2.72 -1.44 -2.37
CA HIS A 47 -2.48 -2.07 -3.67
C HIS A 47 -1.25 -1.47 -4.36
N SER A 48 -1.13 -0.15 -4.36
CA SER A 48 -0.01 0.53 -5.00
C SER A 48 1.32 0.23 -4.33
N ILE A 49 1.39 0.24 -2.99
CA ILE A 49 2.59 -0.18 -2.26
C ILE A 49 2.96 -1.63 -2.56
N LYS A 50 1.98 -2.53 -2.57
CA LYS A 50 2.20 -3.94 -2.89
C LYS A 50 2.74 -4.11 -4.31
N LYS A 51 2.19 -3.36 -5.27
CA LYS A 51 2.62 -3.38 -6.67
C LYS A 51 4.04 -2.84 -6.80
N GLU A 52 4.34 -1.71 -6.17
CA GLU A 52 5.67 -1.10 -6.16
C GLU A 52 6.70 -2.06 -5.55
N ALA A 53 6.42 -2.63 -4.37
CA ALA A 53 7.27 -3.63 -3.75
C ALA A 53 7.50 -4.85 -4.67
N SER A 54 6.46 -5.32 -5.38
CA SER A 54 6.60 -6.43 -6.31
C SER A 54 7.50 -6.11 -7.52
N LEU A 55 7.46 -4.86 -8.01
CA LEU A 55 8.32 -4.42 -9.11
C LEU A 55 9.78 -4.35 -8.69
N VAL A 56 10.05 -3.80 -7.50
CA VAL A 56 11.38 -3.77 -6.90
C VAL A 56 11.94 -5.19 -6.73
N LEU A 57 11.15 -6.08 -6.16
CA LEU A 57 11.56 -7.45 -5.88
C LEU A 57 11.74 -8.30 -7.15
N LYS A 58 11.15 -7.92 -8.29
CA LYS A 58 11.43 -8.59 -9.58
C LYS A 58 12.88 -8.49 -10.01
N SER A 59 13.58 -7.42 -9.64
CA SER A 59 15.01 -7.22 -9.90
C SER A 59 15.91 -7.89 -8.86
N ALA A 60 15.35 -8.40 -7.76
CA ALA A 60 16.09 -9.09 -6.71
C ALA A 60 16.74 -10.40 -7.23
N PRO A 61 17.84 -10.86 -6.60
CA PRO A 61 18.45 -12.14 -6.93
C PRO A 61 17.45 -13.30 -6.86
N GLU A 62 17.63 -14.32 -7.69
CA GLU A 62 16.74 -15.47 -7.74
C GLU A 62 16.80 -16.29 -6.45
N ILE A 63 18.01 -16.46 -5.89
CA ILE A 63 18.24 -17.08 -4.59
C ILE A 63 19.24 -16.23 -3.81
N VAL A 64 18.94 -15.97 -2.55
CA VAL A 64 19.87 -15.41 -1.56
C VAL A 64 20.23 -16.51 -0.57
N VAL A 65 21.51 -16.83 -0.44
CA VAL A 65 21.99 -17.88 0.47
C VAL A 65 22.62 -17.24 1.69
N GLN A 66 22.01 -17.44 2.84
CA GLN A 66 22.51 -17.00 4.13
C GLN A 66 23.11 -18.19 4.89
N ARG A 67 24.13 -17.96 5.69
CA ARG A 67 24.63 -18.92 6.66
C ARG A 67 23.90 -18.75 7.99
N VAL A 68 23.45 -19.85 8.58
CA VAL A 68 22.71 -19.84 9.84
C VAL A 68 23.33 -20.84 10.80
N ILE A 69 23.90 -20.35 11.90
CA ILE A 69 24.47 -21.17 12.97
C ILE A 69 23.66 -20.93 14.25
N ALA A 70 23.17 -22.00 14.83
CA ALA A 70 22.33 -21.94 16.06
C ALA A 70 21.18 -20.92 15.96
N GLY A 71 20.54 -20.84 14.78
CA GLY A 71 19.44 -19.93 14.52
C GLY A 71 19.81 -18.47 14.27
N ARG A 72 21.10 -18.14 14.23
CA ARG A 72 21.60 -16.78 13.97
C ARG A 72 22.31 -16.68 12.64
N HIS A 73 22.13 -15.55 11.97
CA HIS A 73 22.87 -15.22 10.77
C HIS A 73 24.37 -15.12 11.09
N ASP A 74 25.20 -15.78 10.28
CA ASP A 74 26.66 -15.75 10.35
C ASP A 74 27.28 -15.43 8.99
N LEU A 75 28.55 -15.00 9.01
CA LEU A 75 29.26 -14.63 7.79
C LEU A 75 29.52 -15.85 6.91
N MET A 76 29.28 -15.70 5.62
CA MET A 76 29.45 -16.72 4.59
C MET A 76 30.91 -16.87 4.18
N PRO A 77 31.53 -18.07 4.29
CA PRO A 77 32.89 -18.30 3.79
C PRO A 77 32.97 -18.20 2.26
N SER A 78 34.05 -17.61 1.74
CA SER A 78 34.24 -17.47 0.30
C SER A 78 34.32 -18.81 -0.44
N GLU A 79 34.80 -19.88 0.23
CA GLU A 79 34.85 -21.23 -0.33
C GLU A 79 33.50 -21.82 -0.73
N TYR A 80 32.38 -21.28 -0.13
CA TYR A 80 31.01 -21.69 -0.47
C TYR A 80 30.62 -21.25 -1.88
N ILE A 81 31.27 -20.21 -2.41
CA ILE A 81 31.04 -19.73 -3.78
C ILE A 81 31.30 -20.85 -4.78
N GLU A 82 32.51 -21.51 -4.68
CA GLU A 82 32.88 -22.57 -5.62
C GLU A 82 31.98 -23.80 -5.41
N LYS A 83 31.69 -24.19 -4.15
CA LYS A 83 30.82 -25.34 -3.86
C LYS A 83 29.42 -25.18 -4.45
N ILE A 84 28.85 -23.95 -4.41
CA ILE A 84 27.53 -23.66 -4.98
C ILE A 84 27.61 -23.55 -6.50
N LYS A 85 28.70 -23.00 -7.06
CA LYS A 85 28.90 -22.82 -8.49
C LYS A 85 28.99 -24.18 -9.23
N ASP A 86 29.51 -25.22 -8.56
CA ASP A 86 29.60 -26.58 -9.10
C ASP A 86 28.23 -27.29 -9.18
N ILE A 87 27.19 -26.76 -8.55
CA ILE A 87 25.83 -27.31 -8.61
C ILE A 87 25.27 -27.13 -10.02
N ARG A 88 24.93 -28.22 -10.70
CA ARG A 88 24.31 -28.17 -12.04
C ARG A 88 23.07 -27.32 -12.06
N GLY A 89 23.02 -26.36 -12.96
CA GLY A 89 21.90 -25.39 -13.13
C GLY A 89 22.20 -24.03 -12.54
N VAL A 90 23.26 -23.87 -11.75
CA VAL A 90 23.73 -22.56 -11.28
C VAL A 90 24.43 -21.84 -12.43
N ARG A 91 24.09 -20.57 -12.67
CA ARG A 91 24.71 -19.71 -13.68
C ARG A 91 25.86 -18.89 -13.11
N SER A 92 25.64 -18.27 -11.96
CA SER A 92 26.65 -17.46 -11.27
C SER A 92 26.35 -17.39 -9.78
N VAL A 93 27.44 -17.25 -9.01
CA VAL A 93 27.40 -17.02 -7.56
C VAL A 93 28.25 -15.80 -7.25
N LYS A 94 27.74 -14.87 -6.47
CA LYS A 94 28.43 -13.66 -6.05
C LYS A 94 28.25 -13.42 -4.56
N GLY A 95 29.36 -13.06 -3.88
CA GLY A 95 29.31 -12.59 -2.50
C GLY A 95 28.76 -11.18 -2.40
N ARG A 96 27.93 -10.92 -1.42
CA ARG A 96 27.48 -9.56 -1.09
C ARG A 96 28.01 -9.14 0.26
N LEU A 97 28.28 -7.84 0.37
CA LEU A 97 28.67 -7.16 1.60
C LEU A 97 27.62 -6.11 1.91
N TRP A 98 26.95 -6.29 3.02
CA TRP A 98 26.00 -5.33 3.57
C TRP A 98 25.91 -5.49 5.09
N GLY A 99 25.46 -4.45 5.79
CA GLY A 99 25.33 -4.50 7.25
C GLY A 99 24.49 -3.37 7.78
N TYR A 100 23.96 -3.56 8.98
CA TYR A 100 23.22 -2.53 9.70
C TYR A 100 24.13 -1.75 10.63
N TYR A 101 23.96 -0.45 10.63
CA TYR A 101 24.67 0.49 11.50
C TYR A 101 23.67 1.33 12.26
N PHE A 102 23.71 1.28 13.59
CA PHE A 102 22.90 2.17 14.40
C PHE A 102 23.62 3.50 14.60
N ASP A 103 23.02 4.58 14.17
CA ASP A 103 23.49 5.92 14.40
C ASP A 103 22.86 6.51 15.67
N PRO A 104 23.62 6.67 16.76
CA PRO A 104 23.10 7.19 18.03
C PRO A 104 22.71 8.67 17.94
N ILE A 105 23.25 9.43 16.99
CA ILE A 105 22.95 10.86 16.83
C ILE A 105 21.56 11.03 16.21
N ALA A 106 21.26 10.24 15.17
CA ALA A 106 19.96 10.26 14.53
C ALA A 106 18.93 9.38 15.25
N GLY A 107 19.37 8.44 16.11
CA GLY A 107 18.51 7.39 16.69
C GLY A 107 17.95 6.45 15.63
N ALA A 108 18.66 6.23 14.55
CA ALA A 108 18.19 5.50 13.37
C ALA A 108 19.17 4.40 12.93
N ASN A 109 18.62 3.37 12.29
CA ASN A 109 19.42 2.32 11.67
C ASN A 109 19.63 2.65 10.20
N TYR A 110 20.88 2.53 9.74
CA TYR A 110 21.28 2.64 8.34
C TYR A 110 21.68 1.29 7.78
N THR A 111 21.40 1.09 6.51
CA THR A 111 21.80 -0.12 5.77
C THR A 111 22.98 0.23 4.88
N PHE A 112 24.19 -0.22 5.26
CA PHE A 112 25.36 -0.10 4.42
C PHE A 112 25.39 -1.20 3.37
N VAL A 113 25.67 -0.84 2.12
CA VAL A 113 25.68 -1.77 0.97
C VAL A 113 26.90 -1.48 0.11
N VAL A 114 27.65 -2.52 -0.20
CA VAL A 114 28.70 -2.49 -1.22
C VAL A 114 28.07 -2.81 -2.57
N ILE A 115 28.23 -1.92 -3.56
CA ILE A 115 27.62 -2.07 -4.88
C ILE A 115 28.34 -3.18 -5.66
N ASP A 116 27.58 -4.07 -6.29
CA ASP A 116 28.12 -5.03 -7.29
C ASP A 116 28.61 -4.22 -8.51
N PRO A 117 29.88 -4.39 -8.92
CA PRO A 117 30.44 -3.69 -10.09
C PRO A 117 29.64 -3.90 -11.39
N GLU A 118 28.93 -5.00 -11.50
CA GLU A 118 28.16 -5.36 -12.70
C GLU A 118 26.67 -4.94 -12.61
N LYS A 119 26.21 -4.50 -11.44
CA LYS A 119 24.80 -4.12 -11.25
C LYS A 119 24.69 -2.77 -10.55
N PRO A 120 24.20 -1.72 -11.22
CA PRO A 120 23.98 -0.44 -10.58
C PRO A 120 22.90 -0.58 -9.48
N PHE A 121 23.08 0.16 -8.40
CA PHE A 121 22.09 0.29 -7.34
C PHE A 121 21.36 1.65 -7.47
N ALA A 122 20.06 1.62 -7.65
CA ALA A 122 19.25 2.84 -7.82
C ALA A 122 19.81 3.80 -8.91
N GLY A 123 20.35 3.27 -10.00
CA GLY A 123 20.95 4.06 -11.08
C GLY A 123 22.39 4.54 -10.81
N ILE A 124 22.98 4.15 -9.68
CA ILE A 124 24.35 4.48 -9.30
C ILE A 124 25.27 3.29 -9.58
N ASP A 125 26.32 3.51 -10.37
CA ASP A 125 27.36 2.52 -10.62
C ASP A 125 28.39 2.50 -9.48
N ALA A 126 29.02 1.35 -9.26
CA ALA A 126 30.06 1.19 -8.25
C ALA A 126 31.24 2.17 -8.43
N SER A 127 31.54 2.56 -9.67
CA SER A 127 32.60 3.53 -9.99
C SER A 127 32.38 4.92 -9.40
N LYS A 128 31.14 5.26 -9.03
CA LYS A 128 30.80 6.54 -8.38
C LYS A 128 31.08 6.56 -6.88
N VAL A 129 31.37 5.40 -6.28
CA VAL A 129 31.67 5.27 -4.85
C VAL A 129 33.18 5.05 -4.67
N ALA A 130 33.93 6.14 -4.60
CA ALA A 130 35.37 6.09 -4.38
C ALA A 130 35.70 5.73 -2.93
N GLU A 131 36.95 5.24 -2.70
CA GLU A 131 37.48 5.00 -1.36
C GLU A 131 37.46 6.29 -0.52
N GLY A 132 37.07 6.19 0.75
CA GLY A 132 36.89 7.33 1.65
C GLY A 132 35.62 8.14 1.41
N SER A 133 34.74 7.68 0.49
CA SER A 133 33.47 8.36 0.19
C SER A 133 32.26 7.43 0.27
N ILE A 134 31.08 8.04 0.46
CA ILE A 134 29.79 7.35 0.54
C ILE A 134 28.75 8.10 -0.28
N ILE A 135 27.72 7.37 -0.71
CA ILE A 135 26.48 7.97 -1.23
C ILE A 135 25.37 7.59 -0.24
N ILE A 136 24.64 8.58 0.22
CA ILE A 136 23.64 8.41 1.27
C ILE A 136 22.22 8.49 0.71
N GLY A 137 21.30 7.78 1.35
CA GLY A 137 19.86 7.90 1.07
C GLY A 137 19.31 9.28 1.44
N SER A 138 18.24 9.69 0.75
CA SER A 138 17.57 10.97 1.01
C SER A 138 17.02 11.09 2.42
N GLY A 139 16.57 9.99 3.03
CA GLY A 139 16.10 9.97 4.42
C GLY A 139 17.23 10.29 5.41
N ILE A 140 18.43 9.75 5.19
CA ILE A 140 19.61 10.03 6.01
C ILE A 140 20.00 11.50 5.87
N SER A 141 20.07 12.02 4.63
CA SER A 141 20.36 13.42 4.36
C SER A 141 19.43 14.36 5.13
N LYS A 142 18.12 14.10 5.10
CA LYS A 142 17.11 14.90 5.80
C LYS A 142 17.26 14.87 7.32
N VAL A 143 17.45 13.68 7.89
CA VAL A 143 17.52 13.52 9.37
C VAL A 143 18.84 14.03 9.95
N ARG A 144 19.94 13.83 9.21
CA ARG A 144 21.29 14.28 9.64
C ARG A 144 21.61 15.71 9.21
N LEU A 145 20.75 16.33 8.39
CA LEU A 145 21.02 17.62 7.73
C LEU A 145 22.39 17.62 7.04
N ALA A 146 22.68 16.50 6.35
CA ALA A 146 23.96 16.24 5.71
C ALA A 146 23.81 16.31 4.18
N TYR A 147 24.70 17.03 3.54
CA TYR A 147 24.66 17.34 2.11
C TYR A 147 25.88 16.80 1.37
N GLU A 148 25.83 16.79 0.06
CA GLU A 148 26.98 16.48 -0.77
C GLU A 148 28.18 17.38 -0.45
N GLY A 149 29.34 16.77 -0.26
CA GLY A 149 30.57 17.43 0.14
C GLY A 149 30.84 17.41 1.64
N ASP A 150 29.85 17.16 2.48
CA ASP A 150 30.02 17.04 3.93
C ASP A 150 30.74 15.73 4.30
N THR A 151 31.23 15.67 5.54
CA THR A 151 31.89 14.48 6.10
C THR A 151 31.06 13.94 7.25
N MET A 152 30.72 12.63 7.16
CA MET A 152 30.00 11.94 8.23
C MET A 152 30.94 11.09 9.07
N PRO A 153 30.88 11.21 10.42
CA PRO A 153 31.61 10.33 11.35
C PRO A 153 30.84 9.05 11.58
N PHE A 154 31.58 7.93 11.53
CA PHE A 154 31.12 6.61 11.91
C PHE A 154 32.07 5.99 12.92
N ARG A 155 31.59 4.96 13.63
CA ARG A 155 32.39 4.20 14.56
C ARG A 155 32.60 2.78 14.03
N ALA A 156 33.85 2.41 13.76
CA ALA A 156 34.17 1.08 13.32
C ALA A 156 33.94 0.03 14.42
N TYR A 157 33.89 -1.26 14.06
CA TYR A 157 33.68 -2.39 14.97
C TYR A 157 34.64 -2.41 16.15
N ASN A 158 35.88 -1.91 15.98
CA ASN A 158 36.91 -1.82 17.03
C ASN A 158 36.84 -0.53 17.83
N GLY A 159 35.81 0.32 17.59
CA GLY A 159 35.61 1.59 18.27
C GLY A 159 36.34 2.79 17.67
N ALA A 160 37.19 2.60 16.64
CA ALA A 160 37.90 3.68 15.97
C ALA A 160 36.94 4.60 15.18
N PRO A 161 37.18 5.93 15.19
CA PRO A 161 36.38 6.83 14.37
C PRO A 161 36.79 6.69 12.89
N VAL A 162 35.79 6.65 12.01
CA VAL A 162 35.96 6.64 10.55
C VAL A 162 35.18 7.82 9.99
N TYR A 163 35.83 8.62 9.15
CA TYR A 163 35.27 9.79 8.53
C TYR A 163 35.11 9.54 7.04
N LEU A 164 33.88 9.60 6.53
CA LEU A 164 33.59 9.36 5.12
C LEU A 164 32.94 10.59 4.51
N LYS A 165 33.44 11.00 3.34
CA LYS A 165 32.91 12.15 2.60
C LYS A 165 31.66 11.75 1.82
N ILE A 166 30.61 12.58 1.87
CA ILE A 166 29.39 12.38 1.08
C ILE A 166 29.69 12.81 -0.36
N ALA A 167 29.74 11.83 -1.28
CA ALA A 167 29.95 12.04 -2.70
C ALA A 167 28.65 12.27 -3.48
N GLY A 168 27.50 12.03 -2.84
CA GLY A 168 26.18 12.25 -3.45
C GLY A 168 25.04 11.74 -2.58
N ILE A 169 23.84 12.07 -3.01
CA ILE A 169 22.59 11.64 -2.38
C ILE A 169 21.80 10.83 -3.40
N LEU A 170 21.23 9.68 -2.97
CA LEU A 170 20.40 8.85 -3.82
C LEU A 170 19.16 9.59 -4.31
N PRO A 171 18.73 9.35 -5.58
CA PRO A 171 17.56 10.02 -6.14
C PRO A 171 16.28 9.75 -5.34
N SER A 172 15.38 10.73 -5.29
CA SER A 172 14.09 10.60 -4.59
C SER A 172 13.20 9.50 -5.13
N GLU A 173 13.37 9.10 -6.39
CA GLU A 173 12.64 7.99 -7.01
C GLU A 173 12.98 6.64 -6.38
N SER A 174 14.16 6.51 -5.77
CA SER A 174 14.60 5.31 -5.04
C SER A 174 14.27 5.34 -3.54
N GLU A 175 13.60 6.38 -3.05
CA GLU A 175 13.42 6.64 -1.63
C GLU A 175 12.70 5.50 -0.89
N LEU A 176 11.76 4.84 -1.55
CA LEU A 176 11.07 3.68 -0.96
C LEU A 176 12.01 2.54 -0.56
N ILE A 177 13.14 2.40 -1.26
CA ILE A 177 14.07 1.27 -1.12
C ILE A 177 15.34 1.69 -0.39
N ALA A 178 15.73 2.94 -0.57
CA ALA A 178 17.08 3.39 -0.30
C ALA A 178 17.14 4.63 0.62
N ALA A 179 16.02 5.01 1.25
CA ALA A 179 15.99 6.16 2.15
C ALA A 179 16.98 6.05 3.31
N ASP A 180 17.19 4.84 3.83
CA ASP A 180 18.11 4.49 4.92
C ASP A 180 19.44 3.86 4.44
N THR A 181 19.67 3.83 3.13
CA THR A 181 20.82 3.13 2.55
C THR A 181 22.05 4.02 2.42
N ILE A 182 23.20 3.48 2.74
CA ILE A 182 24.51 4.08 2.49
C ILE A 182 25.29 3.17 1.56
N LEU A 183 25.67 3.69 0.39
CA LEU A 183 26.53 3.00 -0.54
C LEU A 183 27.99 3.30 -0.21
N ILE A 184 28.81 2.27 -0.10
CA ILE A 184 30.19 2.36 0.35
C ILE A 184 31.10 1.47 -0.50
N SER A 185 32.38 1.79 -0.57
CA SER A 185 33.38 0.93 -1.19
C SER A 185 33.66 -0.33 -0.34
N GLU A 186 34.03 -1.44 -0.97
CA GLU A 186 34.42 -2.65 -0.24
C GLU A 186 35.60 -2.41 0.70
N LYS A 187 36.55 -1.56 0.29
CA LYS A 187 37.73 -1.23 1.06
C LYS A 187 37.42 -0.51 2.37
N ASP A 188 36.40 0.35 2.36
CA ASP A 188 35.96 1.08 3.55
C ASP A 188 34.97 0.26 4.40
N PHE A 189 34.13 -0.56 3.73
CA PHE A 189 33.12 -1.38 4.40
C PHE A 189 33.74 -2.44 5.33
N ARG A 190 34.75 -3.19 4.80
CA ARG A 190 35.35 -4.28 5.57
C ARG A 190 35.99 -3.84 6.88
N PRO A 191 36.81 -2.77 6.94
CA PRO A 191 37.33 -2.24 8.20
C PRO A 191 36.24 -1.66 9.11
N LEU A 192 35.21 -1.04 8.53
CA LEU A 192 34.10 -0.47 9.31
C LEU A 192 33.31 -1.54 10.07
N PHE A 193 33.03 -2.67 9.42
CA PHE A 193 32.25 -3.77 10.01
C PHE A 193 33.08 -4.93 10.55
N GLY A 194 34.41 -4.90 10.42
CA GLY A 194 35.30 -5.96 10.86
C GLY A 194 35.16 -7.27 10.07
N ILE A 195 34.78 -7.20 8.80
CA ILE A 195 34.55 -8.38 7.96
C ILE A 195 35.85 -8.78 7.26
N PRO A 196 36.38 -10.02 7.48
CA PRO A 196 37.58 -10.52 6.82
C PRO A 196 37.41 -10.64 5.30
N GLN A 197 38.54 -10.62 4.56
CA GLN A 197 38.54 -10.71 3.08
C GLN A 197 37.91 -12.00 2.54
N ASN A 198 38.00 -13.10 3.28
CA ASN A 198 37.48 -14.41 2.89
C ASN A 198 36.02 -14.64 3.39
N ARG A 199 35.32 -13.60 3.77
CA ARG A 199 33.95 -13.68 4.26
C ARG A 199 33.03 -12.67 3.54
N PHE A 200 31.77 -13.06 3.39
CA PHE A 200 30.68 -12.22 2.86
C PHE A 200 29.51 -12.21 3.84
N THR A 201 28.62 -11.25 3.70
CA THR A 201 27.38 -11.21 4.49
C THR A 201 26.44 -12.32 4.04
N ASP A 202 26.24 -12.44 2.72
CA ASP A 202 25.49 -13.53 2.09
C ASP A 202 25.98 -13.77 0.66
N LEU A 203 25.40 -14.78 -0.02
CA LEU A 203 25.67 -15.04 -1.43
C LEU A 203 24.39 -14.88 -2.25
N THR A 204 24.52 -14.36 -3.45
CA THR A 204 23.47 -14.36 -4.45
C THR A 204 23.74 -15.39 -5.50
N VAL A 205 22.71 -16.16 -5.85
CA VAL A 205 22.81 -17.22 -6.86
C VAL A 205 21.84 -16.91 -7.98
N SER A 206 22.36 -16.90 -9.21
CA SER A 206 21.55 -16.85 -10.42
C SER A 206 21.49 -18.23 -11.05
N VAL A 207 20.32 -18.62 -11.52
CA VAL A 207 20.08 -19.94 -12.11
C VAL A 207 19.89 -19.85 -13.63
N THR A 208 20.19 -20.94 -14.34
CA THR A 208 20.03 -20.99 -15.79
C THR A 208 18.57 -21.12 -16.19
N ASN A 209 17.80 -21.92 -15.44
CA ASN A 209 16.38 -22.17 -15.69
C ASN A 209 15.54 -21.76 -14.46
N PRO A 210 14.68 -20.73 -14.55
CA PRO A 210 13.85 -20.30 -13.44
C PRO A 210 12.96 -21.39 -12.84
N ARG A 211 12.61 -22.42 -13.60
CA ARG A 211 11.82 -23.55 -13.09
C ARG A 211 12.57 -24.45 -12.10
N GLU A 212 13.91 -24.36 -12.08
CA GLU A 212 14.76 -25.18 -11.23
C GLU A 212 15.18 -24.48 -9.93
N ILE A 213 14.76 -23.23 -9.69
CA ILE A 213 15.14 -22.43 -8.51
C ILE A 213 14.92 -23.23 -7.21
N SER A 214 13.75 -23.82 -7.01
CA SER A 214 13.44 -24.58 -5.80
C SER A 214 14.28 -25.87 -5.68
N THR A 215 14.60 -26.51 -6.80
CA THR A 215 15.46 -27.71 -6.83
C THR A 215 16.90 -27.37 -6.50
N ILE A 216 17.40 -26.27 -7.06
CA ILE A 216 18.77 -25.78 -6.78
C ILE A 216 18.88 -25.35 -5.32
N ALA A 217 17.85 -24.66 -4.76
CA ALA A 217 17.82 -24.31 -3.35
C ALA A 217 17.94 -25.55 -2.43
N LYS A 218 17.25 -26.65 -2.75
CA LYS A 218 17.38 -27.92 -2.02
C LYS A 218 18.79 -28.51 -2.12
N LYS A 219 19.37 -28.54 -3.32
CA LYS A 219 20.75 -29.02 -3.53
C LYS A 219 21.79 -28.20 -2.76
N ILE A 220 21.57 -26.89 -2.63
CA ILE A 220 22.44 -26.03 -1.80
C ILE A 220 22.38 -26.47 -0.33
N ILE A 221 21.20 -26.76 0.21
CA ILE A 221 21.06 -27.25 1.59
C ILE A 221 21.72 -28.63 1.77
N GLU A 222 21.56 -29.52 0.79
CA GLU A 222 22.17 -30.84 0.82
C GLU A 222 23.73 -30.77 0.81
N ALA A 223 24.26 -29.84 0.02
CA ALA A 223 25.73 -29.63 -0.07
C ALA A 223 26.26 -28.82 1.13
N LEU A 224 25.52 -27.93 1.68
CA LEU A 224 25.90 -26.99 2.74
C LEU A 224 24.76 -26.88 3.76
N PRO A 225 24.66 -27.81 4.74
CA PRO A 225 23.54 -27.91 5.68
C PRO A 225 23.39 -26.71 6.65
N ASP A 226 24.46 -25.93 6.82
CA ASP A 226 24.46 -24.70 7.64
C ASP A 226 23.98 -23.46 6.86
N THR A 227 23.43 -23.66 5.65
CA THR A 227 22.91 -22.58 4.82
C THR A 227 21.39 -22.59 4.75
N ARG A 228 20.84 -21.37 4.56
CA ARG A 228 19.42 -21.13 4.28
C ARG A 228 19.29 -20.39 2.95
N PRO A 229 19.02 -21.08 1.85
CA PRO A 229 18.66 -20.45 0.59
C PRO A 229 17.25 -19.87 0.68
N ILE A 230 17.11 -18.58 0.42
CA ILE A 230 15.85 -17.86 0.37
C ILE A 230 15.55 -17.57 -1.10
N VAL A 231 14.50 -18.15 -1.63
CA VAL A 231 14.11 -17.93 -3.03
C VAL A 231 13.26 -16.66 -3.15
N ARG A 232 13.35 -15.96 -4.29
CA ARG A 232 12.60 -14.72 -4.56
C ARG A 232 11.11 -14.87 -4.29
N ASP A 233 10.53 -15.98 -4.68
CA ASP A 233 9.09 -16.25 -4.49
C ASP A 233 8.70 -16.39 -3.00
N GLU A 234 9.61 -16.83 -2.14
CA GLU A 234 9.41 -16.87 -0.69
C GLU A 234 9.35 -15.45 -0.13
N ILE A 235 10.26 -14.58 -0.57
CA ILE A 235 10.28 -13.17 -0.18
C ILE A 235 8.98 -12.50 -0.63
N LEU A 236 8.58 -12.68 -1.90
CA LEU A 236 7.33 -12.13 -2.43
C LEU A 236 6.10 -12.60 -1.64
N ARG A 237 6.01 -13.90 -1.34
CA ARG A 237 4.88 -14.45 -0.55
C ARG A 237 4.86 -13.91 0.87
N THR A 238 6.02 -13.73 1.49
CA THR A 238 6.11 -13.14 2.83
C THR A 238 5.62 -11.69 2.84
N TYR A 239 6.06 -10.89 1.89
CA TYR A 239 5.54 -9.52 1.70
C TYR A 239 4.03 -9.52 1.43
N ASP A 240 3.57 -10.37 0.51
CA ASP A 240 2.14 -10.50 0.19
C ASP A 240 1.31 -10.85 1.41
N SER A 241 1.77 -11.79 2.23
CA SER A 241 1.04 -12.19 3.44
C SER A 241 0.94 -11.08 4.48
N VAL A 242 2.03 -10.33 4.69
CA VAL A 242 2.07 -9.19 5.63
C VAL A 242 1.14 -8.07 5.14
N PHE A 243 1.20 -7.72 3.86
CA PHE A 243 0.33 -6.68 3.30
C PHE A 243 -1.14 -7.13 3.28
N ASN A 244 -1.43 -8.38 2.92
CA ASN A 244 -2.80 -8.90 2.90
C ASN A 244 -3.40 -8.95 4.31
N TRP A 245 -2.66 -9.34 5.33
CA TRP A 245 -3.11 -9.37 6.71
C TRP A 245 -3.48 -7.96 7.21
N ARG A 246 -2.58 -6.98 7.02
CA ARG A 246 -2.82 -5.59 7.43
C ARG A 246 -4.00 -4.97 6.66
N SER A 247 -4.07 -5.20 5.36
CA SER A 247 -5.19 -4.75 4.52
C SER A 247 -6.49 -5.42 4.93
N GLY A 248 -6.47 -6.72 5.25
CA GLY A 248 -7.65 -7.47 5.69
C GLY A 248 -8.26 -6.89 6.95
N ILE A 249 -7.46 -6.58 7.97
CA ILE A 249 -7.93 -5.93 9.21
C ILE A 249 -8.56 -4.57 8.90
N LEU A 250 -7.90 -3.74 8.08
CA LEU A 250 -8.42 -2.43 7.72
C LEU A 250 -9.74 -2.54 6.96
N VAL A 251 -9.85 -3.48 6.01
CA VAL A 251 -11.09 -3.73 5.27
C VAL A 251 -12.21 -4.18 6.21
N VAL A 252 -11.91 -5.05 7.19
CA VAL A 252 -12.92 -5.48 8.20
C VAL A 252 -13.40 -4.30 9.03
N ILE A 253 -12.50 -3.46 9.55
CA ILE A 253 -12.86 -2.27 10.33
C ILE A 253 -13.70 -1.30 9.51
N LEU A 254 -13.30 -1.03 8.27
CA LEU A 254 -14.00 -0.12 7.38
C LEU A 254 -15.32 -0.70 6.87
N SER A 255 -15.41 -2.03 6.68
CA SER A 255 -16.68 -2.69 6.41
C SER A 255 -17.65 -2.54 7.58
N GLY A 256 -17.15 -2.60 8.81
CA GLY A 256 -17.93 -2.28 10.01
C GLY A 256 -18.47 -0.85 9.99
N ALA A 257 -17.67 0.12 9.58
CA ALA A 257 -18.11 1.52 9.42
C ALA A 257 -19.18 1.67 8.31
N VAL A 258 -19.01 0.97 7.20
CA VAL A 258 -20.03 0.92 6.12
C VAL A 258 -21.32 0.28 6.63
N MET A 259 -21.24 -0.82 7.35
CA MET A 259 -22.40 -1.49 7.96
C MET A 259 -23.13 -0.58 8.95
N ALA A 260 -22.40 0.12 9.82
CA ALA A 260 -22.99 1.10 10.73
C ALA A 260 -23.71 2.23 9.96
N PHE A 261 -23.11 2.69 8.85
CA PHE A 261 -23.75 3.69 7.99
C PHE A 261 -25.01 3.14 7.28
N ILE A 262 -24.98 1.88 6.84
CA ILE A 262 -26.17 1.21 6.27
C ILE A 262 -27.30 1.12 7.29
N ILE A 263 -26.99 0.76 8.54
CA ILE A 263 -27.96 0.74 9.66
C ILE A 263 -28.53 2.13 9.89
N PHE A 264 -27.68 3.17 9.89
CA PHE A 264 -28.12 4.55 10.01
C PHE A 264 -29.02 4.98 8.83
N ALA A 265 -28.66 4.60 7.59
CA ALA A 265 -29.48 4.87 6.40
C ALA A 265 -30.84 4.14 6.47
N TRP A 266 -30.84 2.90 6.96
CA TRP A 266 -32.07 2.12 7.22
C TRP A 266 -32.96 2.78 8.26
N ASP A 267 -32.42 3.16 9.41
CA ASP A 267 -33.13 3.84 10.48
C ASP A 267 -33.74 5.16 9.95
N LYS A 268 -32.94 5.93 9.20
CA LYS A 268 -33.39 7.17 8.59
C LYS A 268 -34.51 6.96 7.56
N ALA A 269 -34.42 5.90 6.76
CA ALA A 269 -35.45 5.54 5.78
C ALA A 269 -36.73 4.97 6.45
N SER A 270 -36.57 4.27 7.58
CA SER A 270 -37.69 3.75 8.37
C SER A 270 -38.43 4.84 9.11
N GLY A 271 -37.69 5.85 9.62
CA GLY A 271 -38.22 7.04 10.31
C GLY A 271 -38.57 8.16 9.34
N LEU A 272 -39.32 7.86 8.26
CA LEU A 272 -39.81 8.89 7.35
C LEU A 272 -40.43 10.05 8.14
N SER A 273 -39.97 11.28 7.89
CA SER A 273 -40.54 12.47 8.53
C SER A 273 -42.04 12.60 8.20
N ALA A 274 -42.78 13.23 9.07
CA ALA A 274 -44.19 13.48 8.80
C ALA A 274 -44.41 14.15 7.43
N GLU A 275 -43.48 15.02 7.03
CA GLU A 275 -43.48 15.66 5.71
C GLU A 275 -43.29 14.67 4.57
N GLU A 276 -42.38 13.70 4.70
CA GLU A 276 -42.14 12.68 3.68
C GLU A 276 -43.31 11.73 3.53
N ARG A 277 -43.95 11.36 4.65
CA ARG A 277 -45.18 10.55 4.63
C ARG A 277 -46.31 11.29 3.96
N LYS A 278 -46.49 12.59 4.29
CA LYS A 278 -47.48 13.44 3.67
C LYS A 278 -47.26 13.61 2.17
N GLU A 279 -46.00 13.79 1.74
CA GLU A 279 -45.62 13.86 0.30
C GLU A 279 -45.99 12.56 -0.42
N ILE A 280 -45.66 11.38 0.15
CA ILE A 280 -46.05 10.08 -0.41
C ILE A 280 -47.59 9.94 -0.46
N GLY A 281 -48.29 10.36 0.58
CA GLY A 281 -49.78 10.36 0.61
C GLY A 281 -50.37 11.22 -0.51
N ILE A 282 -49.84 12.42 -0.74
CA ILE A 282 -50.30 13.32 -1.81
C ILE A 282 -50.00 12.68 -3.19
N LEU A 283 -48.80 12.11 -3.41
CA LEU A 283 -48.45 11.44 -4.65
C LEU A 283 -49.45 10.31 -4.97
N LYS A 284 -49.79 9.50 -3.97
CA LYS A 284 -50.79 8.42 -4.13
C LYS A 284 -52.17 8.96 -4.42
N ALA A 285 -52.58 10.04 -3.77
CA ALA A 285 -53.87 10.67 -3.99
C ALA A 285 -54.05 11.22 -5.43
N ILE A 286 -52.96 11.66 -6.06
CA ILE A 286 -52.94 12.11 -7.47
C ILE A 286 -52.71 10.99 -8.48
N GLY A 287 -52.68 9.70 -8.03
CA GLY A 287 -52.65 8.54 -8.89
C GLY A 287 -51.29 7.86 -9.10
N TRP A 288 -50.28 8.17 -8.27
CA TRP A 288 -49.01 7.41 -8.29
C TRP A 288 -49.23 6.00 -7.72
N GLU A 289 -48.70 5.03 -8.41
CA GLU A 289 -48.68 3.65 -7.93
C GLU A 289 -47.57 3.45 -6.88
N THR A 290 -47.72 2.41 -6.06
CA THR A 290 -46.66 2.02 -5.10
C THR A 290 -45.33 1.74 -5.79
N SER A 291 -45.35 1.19 -7.01
CA SER A 291 -44.18 0.97 -7.87
C SER A 291 -43.43 2.26 -8.22
N ASP A 292 -44.16 3.37 -8.45
CA ASP A 292 -43.57 4.68 -8.76
C ASP A 292 -42.86 5.29 -7.56
N VAL A 293 -43.44 5.13 -6.38
CA VAL A 293 -42.82 5.58 -5.12
C VAL A 293 -41.56 4.79 -4.82
N ILE A 294 -41.60 3.48 -5.01
CA ILE A 294 -40.40 2.63 -4.84
C ILE A 294 -39.30 3.02 -5.82
N LEU A 295 -39.65 3.25 -7.09
CA LEU A 295 -38.72 3.66 -8.12
C LEU A 295 -38.12 5.04 -7.83
N MET A 296 -38.92 5.98 -7.34
CA MET A 296 -38.46 7.29 -6.88
C MET A 296 -37.41 7.14 -5.76
N LYS A 297 -37.70 6.32 -4.75
CA LYS A 297 -36.77 6.06 -3.62
C LYS A 297 -35.52 5.30 -4.04
N PHE A 298 -35.64 4.40 -5.00
CA PHE A 298 -34.47 3.76 -5.62
C PHE A 298 -33.55 4.79 -6.27
N TRP A 299 -34.10 5.71 -7.08
CA TRP A 299 -33.29 6.75 -7.71
C TRP A 299 -32.71 7.74 -6.68
N GLU A 300 -33.45 8.07 -5.61
CA GLU A 300 -32.93 8.89 -4.51
C GLU A 300 -31.69 8.22 -3.87
N GLY A 301 -31.79 6.93 -3.53
CA GLY A 301 -30.68 6.14 -3.00
C GLY A 301 -29.53 6.00 -3.99
N ALA A 302 -29.82 5.75 -5.25
CA ALA A 302 -28.82 5.62 -6.30
C ALA A 302 -28.05 6.93 -6.55
N VAL A 303 -28.73 8.06 -6.60
CA VAL A 303 -28.08 9.37 -6.78
C VAL A 303 -27.17 9.69 -5.60
N ILE A 304 -27.62 9.49 -4.36
CA ILE A 304 -26.80 9.73 -3.17
C ILE A 304 -25.59 8.81 -3.15
N SER A 305 -25.79 7.50 -3.33
CA SER A 305 -24.69 6.52 -3.26
C SER A 305 -23.69 6.67 -4.40
N LEU A 306 -24.14 6.88 -5.63
CA LEU A 306 -23.25 7.09 -6.77
C LEU A 306 -22.48 8.40 -6.69
N SER A 307 -23.15 9.49 -6.31
CA SER A 307 -22.47 10.79 -6.12
C SER A 307 -21.38 10.69 -5.06
N SER A 308 -21.68 10.06 -3.93
CA SER A 308 -20.73 9.82 -2.85
C SER A 308 -19.60 8.89 -3.27
N PHE A 309 -19.89 7.85 -4.04
CA PHE A 309 -18.93 6.91 -4.58
C PHE A 309 -17.93 7.61 -5.50
N PHE A 310 -18.38 8.35 -6.50
CA PHE A 310 -17.49 9.05 -7.41
C PHE A 310 -16.68 10.14 -6.70
N ALA A 311 -17.31 10.94 -5.87
CA ALA A 311 -16.61 11.96 -5.09
C ALA A 311 -15.57 11.35 -4.17
N GLY A 312 -15.92 10.26 -3.46
CA GLY A 312 -14.99 9.55 -2.58
C GLY A 312 -13.80 8.94 -3.30
N ILE A 313 -14.02 8.32 -4.47
CA ILE A 313 -12.92 7.78 -5.30
C ILE A 313 -11.98 8.90 -5.79
N ILE A 314 -12.54 10.01 -6.28
CA ILE A 314 -11.72 11.14 -6.75
C ILE A 314 -10.88 11.71 -5.62
N LEU A 315 -11.48 11.93 -4.44
CA LEU A 315 -10.74 12.38 -3.26
C LEU A 315 -9.68 11.40 -2.82
N ALA A 316 -9.96 10.09 -2.84
CA ALA A 316 -9.02 9.04 -2.51
C ALA A 316 -7.85 9.00 -3.51
N TYR A 317 -8.13 9.16 -4.78
CA TYR A 317 -7.11 9.24 -5.81
C TYR A 317 -6.15 10.41 -5.57
N VAL A 318 -6.69 11.61 -5.33
CA VAL A 318 -5.89 12.80 -5.01
C VAL A 318 -5.10 12.58 -3.73
N HIS A 319 -5.73 12.06 -2.67
CA HIS A 319 -5.08 11.80 -1.40
C HIS A 319 -3.90 10.81 -1.52
N VAL A 320 -4.09 9.69 -2.21
CA VAL A 320 -3.05 8.64 -2.27
C VAL A 320 -1.91 9.03 -3.21
N PHE A 321 -2.22 9.56 -4.38
CA PHE A 321 -1.22 9.74 -5.44
C PHE A 321 -0.65 11.16 -5.55
N PHE A 322 -1.39 12.18 -5.12
CA PHE A 322 -0.89 13.56 -5.17
C PHE A 322 -0.40 14.07 -3.83
N THR A 323 -1.02 13.66 -2.71
CA THR A 323 -0.58 14.10 -1.38
C THR A 323 0.19 13.02 -0.61
N SER A 324 0.68 11.99 -1.31
CA SER A 324 1.50 10.91 -0.73
C SER A 324 0.87 10.29 0.54
N SER A 325 -0.44 10.08 0.50
CA SER A 325 -1.21 9.49 1.61
C SER A 325 -1.02 10.21 2.95
N SER A 326 -0.99 11.54 2.91
CA SER A 326 -0.66 12.41 4.07
C SER A 326 -1.44 12.09 5.34
N LEU A 327 -2.73 11.68 5.24
CA LEU A 327 -3.54 11.29 6.38
C LEU A 327 -3.06 9.99 7.07
N PHE A 328 -2.38 9.12 6.34
CA PHE A 328 -1.85 7.87 6.88
C PHE A 328 -0.43 8.01 7.43
N LYS A 329 0.26 9.10 7.07
CA LYS A 329 1.65 9.35 7.47
C LYS A 329 1.89 9.18 8.97
N PRO A 330 1.10 9.74 9.91
CA PRO A 330 1.32 9.58 11.35
C PRO A 330 1.23 8.11 11.82
N VAL A 331 0.32 7.32 11.19
CA VAL A 331 0.13 5.91 11.54
C VAL A 331 1.23 5.04 10.94
N LEU A 332 1.67 5.37 9.72
CA LEU A 332 2.68 4.60 8.98
C LEU A 332 4.10 4.85 9.52
N MET A 333 4.42 6.08 9.89
CA MET A 333 5.70 6.43 10.49
C MET A 333 5.90 5.72 11.82
N GLY A 334 4.87 5.65 12.67
CA GLY A 334 4.98 5.10 13.99
C GLY A 334 6.15 5.73 14.76
N TRP A 335 7.10 4.89 15.19
CA TRP A 335 8.33 5.29 15.89
C TRP A 335 9.54 5.40 14.95
N SER A 336 9.36 5.26 13.62
CA SER A 336 10.47 5.34 12.66
C SER A 336 10.95 6.77 12.50
N VAL A 337 12.26 6.96 12.68
CA VAL A 337 12.93 8.24 12.43
C VAL A 337 13.13 8.47 10.93
N LEU A 338 13.41 7.39 10.20
CA LEU A 338 13.58 7.40 8.75
C LEU A 338 12.29 6.89 8.09
N TYR A 339 11.48 7.82 7.61
CA TYR A 339 10.29 7.49 6.83
C TYR A 339 10.46 7.99 5.39
N PRO A 340 10.39 7.12 4.41
CA PRO A 340 10.54 7.53 3.01
C PRO A 340 9.39 8.45 2.58
N GLU A 341 9.72 9.58 1.98
CA GLU A 341 8.76 10.45 1.30
C GLU A 341 8.62 10.00 -0.15
N PHE A 342 7.85 8.95 -0.37
CA PHE A 342 7.66 8.38 -1.69
C PHE A 342 6.36 8.86 -2.34
N ARG A 343 6.38 8.96 -3.66
CA ARG A 343 5.20 9.13 -4.49
C ARG A 343 4.85 7.79 -5.11
N LEU A 344 3.69 7.26 -4.76
CA LEU A 344 3.21 6.02 -5.34
C LEU A 344 2.80 6.24 -6.80
N THR A 345 3.20 5.32 -7.66
CA THR A 345 2.68 5.24 -9.02
C THR A 345 1.20 4.85 -8.98
N PRO A 346 0.31 5.52 -9.74
CA PRO A 346 -1.10 5.17 -9.77
C PRO A 346 -1.32 3.78 -10.36
N PHE A 347 -1.58 2.80 -9.51
CA PHE A 347 -2.00 1.46 -9.90
C PHE A 347 -3.43 1.24 -9.40
N ILE A 348 -4.41 1.46 -10.27
CA ILE A 348 -5.83 1.19 -10.00
C ILE A 348 -6.28 0.08 -10.93
N ASP A 349 -6.83 -0.97 -10.33
CA ASP A 349 -7.41 -2.08 -11.06
C ASP A 349 -8.94 -1.96 -11.10
N ALA A 350 -9.54 -2.33 -12.24
CA ALA A 350 -10.99 -2.38 -12.39
C ALA A 350 -11.68 -3.26 -11.33
N TYR A 351 -11.01 -4.34 -10.90
CA TYR A 351 -11.49 -5.20 -9.83
C TYR A 351 -11.65 -4.46 -8.49
N GLN A 352 -10.73 -3.55 -8.15
CA GLN A 352 -10.83 -2.75 -6.93
C GLN A 352 -12.01 -1.79 -6.97
N VAL A 353 -12.18 -1.10 -8.10
CA VAL A 353 -13.31 -0.16 -8.29
C VAL A 353 -14.63 -0.91 -8.23
N ALA A 354 -14.71 -2.09 -8.87
CA ALA A 354 -15.90 -2.95 -8.80
C ALA A 354 -16.17 -3.43 -7.36
N THR A 355 -15.15 -3.86 -6.63
CA THR A 355 -15.28 -4.29 -5.22
C THR A 355 -15.81 -3.14 -4.36
N LEU A 356 -15.27 -1.94 -4.51
CA LEU A 356 -15.77 -0.75 -3.82
C LEU A 356 -17.22 -0.43 -4.19
N PHE A 357 -17.57 -0.53 -5.47
CA PHE A 357 -18.93 -0.32 -5.93
C PHE A 357 -19.91 -1.30 -5.28
N PHE A 358 -19.61 -2.60 -5.32
CA PHE A 358 -20.45 -3.63 -4.72
C PHE A 358 -20.52 -3.52 -3.19
N LEU A 359 -19.46 -3.07 -2.54
CA LEU A 359 -19.44 -2.91 -1.08
C LEU A 359 -20.21 -1.66 -0.60
N VAL A 360 -20.24 -0.62 -1.42
CA VAL A 360 -20.75 0.69 -1.03
C VAL A 360 -22.11 0.99 -1.67
N VAL A 361 -22.20 1.02 -3.00
CA VAL A 361 -23.39 1.51 -3.71
C VAL A 361 -24.57 0.56 -3.53
N LEU A 362 -24.34 -0.73 -3.71
CA LEU A 362 -25.40 -1.73 -3.72
C LEU A 362 -26.09 -1.87 -2.34
N PRO A 363 -25.36 -2.05 -1.22
CA PRO A 363 -25.98 -2.20 0.09
C PRO A 363 -26.76 -0.94 0.53
N TYR A 364 -26.21 0.25 0.24
CA TYR A 364 -26.92 1.49 0.55
C TYR A 364 -28.24 1.61 -0.21
N THR A 365 -28.22 1.36 -1.52
CA THR A 365 -29.42 1.43 -2.37
C THR A 365 -30.48 0.42 -1.91
N VAL A 366 -30.06 -0.81 -1.58
CA VAL A 366 -30.98 -1.86 -1.08
C VAL A 366 -31.54 -1.49 0.30
N ALA A 367 -30.72 -0.94 1.19
CA ALA A 367 -31.14 -0.53 2.53
C ALA A 367 -32.24 0.55 2.52
N THR A 368 -32.28 1.38 1.49
CA THR A 368 -33.32 2.42 1.35
C THR A 368 -34.63 1.92 0.74
N ILE A 369 -34.62 0.81 -0.03
CA ILE A 369 -35.79 0.29 -0.73
C ILE A 369 -36.80 -0.34 0.24
N VAL A 370 -36.34 -1.20 1.15
CA VAL A 370 -37.26 -1.98 2.02
C VAL A 370 -38.11 -1.10 2.96
N PRO A 371 -37.54 -0.10 3.68
CA PRO A 371 -38.31 0.81 4.47
C PRO A 371 -39.30 1.66 3.64
N SER A 372 -38.83 2.07 2.45
CA SER A 372 -39.67 2.86 1.53
C SER A 372 -40.86 2.07 0.99
N TRP A 373 -40.67 0.80 0.70
CA TRP A 373 -41.74 -0.10 0.32
C TRP A 373 -42.77 -0.25 1.43
N ARG A 374 -42.35 -0.43 2.69
CA ARG A 374 -43.28 -0.47 3.84
C ARG A 374 -44.08 0.82 3.96
N ALA A 375 -43.41 1.96 3.83
CA ALA A 375 -44.09 3.26 3.90
C ALA A 375 -45.07 3.50 2.73
N ALA A 376 -44.75 3.02 1.55
CA ALA A 376 -45.62 3.13 0.36
C ALA A 376 -46.82 2.18 0.39
N THR A 377 -46.84 1.17 1.27
CA THR A 377 -47.98 0.24 1.44
C THR A 377 -48.94 0.69 2.53
N VAL A 378 -48.64 1.72 3.30
CA VAL A 378 -49.55 2.30 4.33
C VAL A 378 -50.73 3.03 3.65
N ASP A 379 -51.93 2.89 4.22
CA ASP A 379 -53.15 3.52 3.72
C ASP A 379 -53.08 5.04 3.76
N PRO A 380 -53.34 5.75 2.66
CA PRO A 380 -53.28 7.23 2.61
C PRO A 380 -54.13 7.92 3.68
N ASP A 381 -55.29 7.38 4.04
CA ASP A 381 -56.18 7.95 5.05
C ASP A 381 -55.55 7.99 6.45
N SER A 382 -54.68 7.03 6.77
CA SER A 382 -54.00 6.99 8.07
C SER A 382 -52.84 8.00 8.19
N VAL A 383 -52.39 8.57 7.07
CA VAL A 383 -51.25 9.50 7.00
C VAL A 383 -51.67 10.96 6.86
N MET A 384 -52.95 11.20 6.46
CA MET A 384 -53.48 12.55 6.29
C MET A 384 -54.27 13.06 7.50
N ARG A 385 -54.50 12.20 8.49
CA ARG A 385 -55.01 12.57 9.80
C ARG A 385 -53.84 12.87 10.74
#